data_3b770aa02a8a8038cc3fa1faec345b47
#
_entry.id   3b770aa02a8a8038cc3fa1faec345b47
#
_cell.length_a   1.000
_cell.length_b   1.000
_cell.length_c   1.000
_cell.angle_alpha   90.00
_cell.angle_beta   90.00
_cell.angle_gamma   90.00
#
_symmetry.space_group_name_H-M   'P 1'
#
loop_
_entity.id
_entity.type
_entity.pdbx_description
1 polymer ?
#
loop_
_entity_poly.entity_id
_entity_poly.type
_entity_poly.pdbx_seq_one_letter_code
_entity_poly.pdbx_strand_id
1 'polypeptide(L)'
;GTATDRGDVAESQATQQVLGSGKPISSMKSYLGHTLGACGAIEAWWAIEMMRRGTFAPTLNLTTPDPACGELDYLMDAWRMLETEYIMSNNFAFGGINTSLIFKRIYD
;
A
#
# COMPACT_ATOMS: atom_id res chain seq x y z
N GLY A 1 1.48 0.46 -6.89
CA GLY A 1 0.33 -0.33 -7.13
C GLY A 1 -0.47 -0.04 -8.39
N THR A 2 0.06 0.74 -9.37
CA THR A 2 -0.68 1.03 -10.63
C THR A 2 -0.38 0.04 -11.76
N ALA A 3 0.53 -0.90 -11.53
CA ALA A 3 0.97 -1.90 -12.50
C ALA A 3 1.53 -1.29 -13.80
N THR A 4 2.21 -0.14 -13.68
CA THR A 4 2.91 0.49 -14.80
C THR A 4 4.40 0.17 -14.75
N ASP A 5 5.07 0.16 -15.90
CA ASP A 5 6.49 -0.22 -16.01
C ASP A 5 7.43 0.57 -15.10
N ARG A 6 7.12 1.85 -14.88
CA ARG A 6 7.96 2.74 -14.06
C ARG A 6 7.32 3.10 -12.72
N GLY A 7 6.00 3.07 -12.64
CA GLY A 7 5.27 3.58 -11.49
C GLY A 7 5.55 2.80 -10.22
N ASP A 8 5.45 1.49 -10.27
CA ASP A 8 5.64 0.64 -9.10
C ASP A 8 7.09 0.64 -8.61
N VAL A 9 8.05 0.67 -9.53
CA VAL A 9 9.48 0.79 -9.18
C VAL A 9 9.74 2.13 -8.49
N ALA A 10 9.27 3.23 -9.07
CA ALA A 10 9.47 4.57 -8.52
C ALA A 10 8.81 4.73 -7.15
N GLU A 11 7.57 4.25 -7.00
CA GLU A 11 6.84 4.31 -5.74
C GLU A 11 7.53 3.50 -4.64
N SER A 12 7.95 2.27 -4.93
CA SER A 12 8.62 1.43 -3.95
C SER A 12 9.97 1.99 -3.53
N GLN A 13 10.74 2.53 -4.46
CA GLN A 13 12.01 3.17 -4.16
C GLN A 13 11.83 4.43 -3.31
N ALA A 14 10.85 5.27 -3.63
CA ALA A 14 10.53 6.45 -2.84
C ALA A 14 10.07 6.08 -1.43
N THR A 15 9.26 5.04 -1.29
CA THR A 15 8.80 4.53 0.01
C THR A 15 9.98 4.06 0.85
N GLN A 16 10.89 3.30 0.27
CA GLN A 16 12.10 2.86 0.96
C GLN A 16 12.97 4.06 1.39
N GLN A 17 13.14 5.03 0.53
CA GLN A 17 13.96 6.22 0.81
C GLN A 17 13.42 7.02 1.99
N VAL A 18 12.10 7.17 2.10
CA VAL A 18 11.45 7.99 3.13
C VAL A 18 11.25 7.22 4.43
N LEU A 19 10.77 5.97 4.35
CA LEU A 19 10.36 5.19 5.51
C LEU A 19 11.40 4.15 5.95
N GLY A 20 12.42 3.91 5.15
CA GLY A 20 13.41 2.88 5.40
C GLY A 20 13.03 1.52 4.82
N SER A 21 13.98 0.59 4.85
CA SER A 21 13.80 -0.76 4.33
C SER A 21 12.90 -1.61 5.23
N GLY A 22 12.26 -2.62 4.66
CA GLY A 22 11.50 -3.62 5.41
C GLY A 22 10.12 -3.19 5.87
N LYS A 23 9.62 -2.04 5.44
CA LYS A 23 8.25 -1.61 5.79
C LYS A 23 7.21 -2.47 5.08
N PRO A 24 6.19 -2.97 5.80
CA PRO A 24 5.12 -3.73 5.17
C PRO A 24 4.33 -2.88 4.19
N ILE A 25 4.10 -3.42 2.99
CA ILE A 25 3.39 -2.73 1.91
C ILE A 25 2.54 -3.72 1.12
N SER A 26 1.35 -3.29 0.73
CA SER A 26 0.49 -4.04 -0.18
C SER A 26 -0.37 -3.08 -1.00
N SER A 27 -0.94 -3.58 -2.09
CA SER A 27 -1.87 -2.82 -2.93
C SER A 27 -3.22 -3.51 -3.00
N MET A 28 -4.27 -2.77 -2.65
CA MET A 28 -5.65 -3.25 -2.79
C MET A 28 -6.13 -3.25 -4.24
N LYS A 29 -5.40 -2.60 -5.13
CA LYS A 29 -5.73 -2.59 -6.56
C LYS A 29 -5.68 -3.98 -7.20
N SER A 30 -4.94 -4.90 -6.60
CA SER A 30 -4.93 -6.30 -7.03
C SER A 30 -6.29 -7.00 -6.89
N TYR A 31 -7.16 -6.53 -6.01
CA TYR A 31 -8.51 -7.07 -5.80
C TYR A 31 -9.58 -6.35 -6.61
N LEU A 32 -9.48 -5.03 -6.73
CA LEU A 32 -10.51 -4.17 -7.30
C LEU A 32 -10.14 -3.53 -8.63
N GLY A 33 -8.85 -3.54 -8.98
CA GLY A 33 -8.33 -2.72 -10.04
C GLY A 33 -8.20 -1.26 -9.62
N HIS A 34 -7.83 -0.42 -10.57
CA HIS A 34 -7.68 1.01 -10.35
C HIS A 34 -9.04 1.69 -10.52
N THR A 35 -9.70 2.07 -9.43
CA THR A 35 -11.04 2.66 -9.45
C THR A 35 -11.04 4.17 -9.69
N LEU A 36 -9.93 4.74 -10.14
CA LEU A 36 -9.75 6.15 -10.51
C LEU A 36 -10.24 7.11 -9.41
N GLY A 37 -11.30 7.87 -9.66
CA GLY A 37 -11.80 8.86 -8.72
C GLY A 37 -12.23 8.31 -7.35
N ALA A 38 -12.64 7.05 -7.27
CA ALA A 38 -13.03 6.41 -6.01
C ALA A 38 -11.86 5.76 -5.28
N CYS A 39 -10.69 5.65 -5.90
CA CYS A 39 -9.55 4.87 -5.44
C CYS A 39 -9.11 5.25 -4.03
N GLY A 40 -8.88 6.53 -3.79
CA GLY A 40 -8.40 7.03 -2.51
C GLY A 40 -9.36 6.76 -1.37
N ALA A 41 -10.66 6.94 -1.58
CA ALA A 41 -11.68 6.72 -0.56
C ALA A 41 -11.83 5.23 -0.22
N ILE A 42 -11.89 4.36 -1.21
CA ILE A 42 -12.03 2.92 -1.01
C ILE A 42 -10.78 2.35 -0.31
N GLU A 43 -9.60 2.73 -0.76
CA GLU A 43 -8.36 2.27 -0.16
C GLU A 43 -8.16 2.77 1.26
N ALA A 44 -8.55 4.03 1.55
CA ALA A 44 -8.54 4.57 2.90
C ALA A 44 -9.49 3.80 3.83
N TRP A 45 -10.68 3.50 3.38
CA TRP A 45 -11.64 2.70 4.14
C TRP A 45 -11.11 1.30 4.45
N TRP A 46 -10.56 0.63 3.46
CA TRP A 46 -9.99 -0.70 3.66
C TRP A 46 -8.76 -0.67 4.57
N ALA A 47 -7.91 0.34 4.43
CA ALA A 47 -6.76 0.52 5.30
C ALA A 47 -7.19 0.67 6.77
N ILE A 48 -8.20 1.47 7.04
CA ILE A 48 -8.75 1.65 8.39
C ILE A 48 -9.33 0.34 8.93
N GLU A 49 -10.10 -0.39 8.12
CA GLU A 49 -10.66 -1.67 8.53
C GLU A 49 -9.59 -2.73 8.81
N MET A 50 -8.56 -2.81 7.97
CA MET A 50 -7.44 -3.72 8.21
C MET A 50 -6.70 -3.38 9.49
N MET A 51 -6.46 -2.09 9.75
CA MET A 51 -5.82 -1.62 10.98
C MET A 51 -6.66 -1.97 12.22
N ARG A 52 -7.99 -1.77 12.15
CA ARG A 52 -8.90 -2.10 13.25
C ARG A 52 -8.91 -3.60 13.56
N ARG A 53 -8.84 -4.44 12.53
CA ARG A 53 -8.86 -5.91 12.66
C ARG A 53 -7.47 -6.48 12.95
N GLY A 54 -6.42 -5.70 12.76
CA GLY A 54 -5.04 -6.19 12.92
C GLY A 54 -4.64 -7.22 11.88
N THR A 55 -5.29 -7.24 10.72
CA THR A 55 -5.06 -8.23 9.67
C THR A 55 -4.99 -7.52 8.32
N PHE A 56 -3.90 -7.75 7.59
CA PHE A 56 -3.61 -7.05 6.34
C PHE A 56 -3.57 -8.01 5.17
N ALA A 57 -4.27 -7.63 4.10
CA ALA A 57 -4.34 -8.40 2.88
C ALA A 57 -3.02 -8.36 2.12
N PRO A 58 -2.61 -9.47 1.49
CA PRO A 58 -1.50 -9.45 0.57
C PRO A 58 -1.87 -8.76 -0.74
N THR A 59 -0.85 -8.35 -1.51
CA THR A 59 -1.07 -8.01 -2.92
C THR A 59 -1.38 -9.29 -3.68
N LEU A 60 -2.58 -9.38 -4.22
CA LEU A 60 -3.05 -10.58 -4.92
C LEU A 60 -2.19 -10.83 -6.18
N ASN A 61 -1.86 -12.07 -6.43
CA ASN A 61 -1.05 -12.51 -7.57
C ASN A 61 0.42 -12.05 -7.58
N LEU A 62 0.88 -11.37 -6.54
CA LEU A 62 2.29 -11.05 -6.41
C LEU A 62 3.03 -12.26 -5.84
N THR A 63 3.94 -12.83 -6.61
CA THR A 63 4.74 -14.01 -6.21
C THR A 63 6.23 -13.71 -6.15
N THR A 64 6.71 -12.84 -7.04
CA THR A 64 8.13 -12.47 -7.10
C THR A 64 8.23 -10.97 -7.36
N PRO A 65 8.67 -10.17 -6.37
CA PRO A 65 8.90 -8.74 -6.59
C PRO A 65 9.99 -8.50 -7.63
N ASP A 66 9.82 -7.45 -8.43
CA ASP A 66 10.85 -7.03 -9.38
C ASP A 66 12.10 -6.58 -8.61
N PRO A 67 13.31 -7.09 -8.96
CA PRO A 67 14.55 -6.67 -8.31
C PRO A 67 14.83 -5.17 -8.38
N ALA A 68 14.26 -4.46 -9.34
CA ALA A 68 14.39 -3.00 -9.44
C ALA A 68 13.58 -2.24 -8.40
N CYS A 69 12.59 -2.88 -7.77
CA CYS A 69 11.79 -2.28 -6.71
C CYS A 69 12.59 -2.10 -5.42
N GLY A 70 12.14 -1.19 -4.56
CA GLY A 70 12.77 -0.95 -3.27
C GLY A 70 12.70 -2.15 -2.33
N GLU A 71 13.60 -2.18 -1.34
CA GLU A 71 13.66 -3.24 -0.33
C GLU A 71 12.59 -3.03 0.74
N LEU A 72 11.39 -3.52 0.47
CA LEU A 72 10.23 -3.43 1.35
C LEU A 72 9.72 -4.84 1.69
N ASP A 73 8.92 -4.92 2.74
CA ASP A 73 8.22 -6.15 3.11
C ASP A 73 6.90 -6.22 2.32
N TYR A 74 6.98 -6.75 1.10
CA TYR A 74 5.82 -6.92 0.24
C TYR A 74 4.94 -8.03 0.80
N LEU A 75 3.70 -7.71 1.17
CA LEU A 75 2.75 -8.70 1.66
C LEU A 75 2.32 -9.59 0.49
N MET A 76 2.61 -10.87 0.58
CA MET A 76 2.36 -11.87 -0.45
C MET A 76 1.72 -13.12 0.14
N ASP A 77 1.05 -13.88 -0.69
CA ASP A 77 0.50 -15.22 -0.45
C ASP A 77 -0.68 -15.25 0.51
N ALA A 78 -0.53 -14.80 1.74
CA ALA A 78 -1.54 -14.93 2.78
C ALA A 78 -1.78 -13.62 3.52
N TRP A 79 -2.95 -13.49 4.12
CA TRP A 79 -3.24 -12.43 5.07
C TRP A 79 -2.27 -12.49 6.24
N ARG A 80 -1.79 -11.34 6.66
CA ARG A 80 -0.82 -11.23 7.75
C ARG A 80 -1.44 -10.49 8.93
N MET A 81 -1.24 -11.05 10.12
CA MET A 81 -1.58 -10.36 11.36
C MET A 81 -0.47 -9.37 11.70
N LEU A 82 -0.84 -8.09 11.76
CA LEU A 82 0.06 -7.00 12.15
C LEU A 82 -0.68 -6.07 13.08
N GLU A 83 -0.07 -5.77 14.21
CA GLU A 83 -0.54 -4.70 15.08
C GLU A 83 0.25 -3.43 14.77
N THR A 84 -0.44 -2.37 14.34
CA THR A 84 0.21 -1.13 13.97
C THR A 84 -0.56 0.08 14.51
N GLU A 85 0.17 1.09 14.93
CA GLU A 85 -0.39 2.36 15.41
C GLU A 85 -0.69 3.32 14.26
N TYR A 86 0.08 3.23 13.18
CA TYR A 86 -0.04 4.10 12.03
C TYR A 86 -0.17 3.29 10.74
N ILE A 87 -0.95 3.83 9.82
CA ILE A 87 -1.04 3.31 8.46
C ILE A 87 -1.03 4.47 7.47
N MET A 88 -0.37 4.27 6.33
CA MET A 88 -0.29 5.26 5.27
C MET A 88 -0.97 4.74 4.01
N SER A 89 -1.79 5.58 3.40
CA SER A 89 -2.41 5.32 2.09
C SER A 89 -1.97 6.39 1.11
N ASN A 90 -1.32 5.97 0.04
CA ASN A 90 -0.79 6.85 -0.99
C ASN A 90 -1.57 6.71 -2.28
N ASN A 91 -1.81 7.82 -2.95
CA ASN A 91 -2.46 7.85 -4.25
C ASN A 91 -1.73 8.80 -5.18
N PHE A 92 -1.62 8.39 -6.43
CA PHE A 92 -0.96 9.15 -7.50
C PHE A 92 -1.93 9.33 -8.65
N ALA A 93 -2.37 10.57 -8.88
CA ALA A 93 -3.37 10.89 -9.88
C ALA A 93 -2.75 11.47 -11.15
N PHE A 94 -3.47 11.35 -12.25
CA PHE A 94 -3.10 12.03 -13.50
C PHE A 94 -2.98 13.53 -13.29
N GLY A 95 -2.01 14.15 -13.95
CA GLY A 95 -1.72 15.57 -13.78
C GLY A 95 -0.76 15.89 -12.63
N GLY A 96 -0.18 14.87 -11.99
CA GLY A 96 0.82 15.05 -10.94
C GLY A 96 0.25 15.40 -9.57
N ILE A 97 -1.03 15.11 -9.33
CA ILE A 97 -1.64 15.29 -8.01
C ILE A 97 -1.39 14.03 -7.21
N ASN A 98 -0.49 14.11 -6.25
CA ASN A 98 -0.12 13.00 -5.38
C ASN A 98 -0.59 13.29 -3.96
N THR A 99 -1.17 12.30 -3.31
CA THR A 99 -1.68 12.44 -1.95
C THR A 99 -1.18 11.32 -1.06
N SER A 100 -1.01 11.65 0.21
CA SER A 100 -0.64 10.68 1.25
C SER A 100 -1.49 10.94 2.48
N LEU A 101 -2.23 9.94 2.92
CA LEU A 101 -3.05 9.98 4.12
C LEU A 101 -2.40 9.11 5.18
N ILE A 102 -2.25 9.65 6.39
CA ILE A 102 -1.73 8.90 7.53
C ILE A 102 -2.83 8.79 8.57
N PHE A 103 -3.16 7.56 8.94
CA PHE A 103 -4.14 7.27 9.98
C PHE A 103 -3.44 6.77 11.22
N LYS A 104 -3.84 7.32 12.36
CA LYS A 104 -3.37 6.87 13.67
C LYS A 104 -4.50 6.14 14.39
N ARG A 105 -4.19 4.99 14.96
CA ARG A 105 -5.13 4.26 15.80
C ARG A 105 -5.39 5.03 17.10
N ILE A 106 -6.65 5.21 17.43
CA ILE A 106 -7.07 5.82 18.70
C ILE A 106 -7.52 4.71 19.63
N TYR A 107 -6.98 4.68 20.80
CA TYR A 107 -7.38 3.75 21.86
C TYR A 107 -8.29 4.46 22.85
N ASP A 108 -9.40 3.84 23.14
CA ASP A 108 -10.32 4.34 24.17
C ASP A 108 -9.88 3.94 25.58
#